data_2ec0f350a84bdbfec924fb49c2268db9
#
_entry.id   2ec0f350a84bdbfec924fb49c2268db9
#
_cell.length_a   1.000
_cell.length_b   1.000
_cell.length_c   1.000
_cell.angle_alpha   90.00
_cell.angle_beta   90.00
_cell.angle_gamma   90.00
#
_symmetry.space_group_name_H-M   'P 1'
#
loop_
_entity.id
_entity.type
_entity.pdbx_description
1 polymer ?
#
loop_
_entity_poly.entity_id
_entity_poly.type
_entity_poly.pdbx_seq_one_letter_code
_entity_poly.pdbx_strand_id
1 'polypeptide(L)'
;TCALPILAIKLPGGSVISDGKEITKDFGDLNKYEVTQKGSKVAVIGLGTFYGLGKEVAEELKKVTGTDATVINPYYITGIDAELLEELKKDHDVVITLEDGILDGGFGEKIARFYGDSDMKVLNFGLKKEFLDRYDVAEVLKENHLTKEQIVEDIMKFI
;
A
#
# COMPACT_ATOMS: atom_id res chain seq x y z
N THR A 1 23.66 -22.08 -24.51
CA THR A 1 23.64 -20.61 -24.33
C THR A 1 22.84 -20.30 -23.07
N CYS A 2 23.52 -20.08 -21.93
CA CYS A 2 22.86 -19.51 -20.76
C CYS A 2 22.52 -18.04 -21.10
N ALA A 3 21.26 -17.76 -21.43
CA ALA A 3 20.78 -16.39 -21.43
C ALA A 3 20.78 -15.91 -19.98
N LEU A 4 21.60 -14.92 -19.66
CA LEU A 4 21.53 -14.26 -18.35
C LEU A 4 20.16 -13.59 -18.24
N PRO A 5 19.46 -13.70 -17.11
CA PRO A 5 18.20 -13.04 -16.92
C PRO A 5 18.42 -11.51 -17.02
N ILE A 6 17.53 -10.83 -17.70
CA ILE A 6 17.49 -9.36 -17.68
C ILE A 6 16.85 -8.94 -16.36
N LEU A 7 17.57 -8.18 -15.56
CA LEU A 7 17.11 -7.67 -14.26
C LEU A 7 17.01 -6.14 -14.34
N ALA A 8 15.86 -5.59 -13.97
CA ALA A 8 15.67 -4.17 -13.74
C ALA A 8 15.45 -3.92 -12.24
N ILE A 9 16.21 -2.99 -11.67
CA ILE A 9 16.11 -2.61 -10.26
C ILE A 9 15.72 -1.13 -10.20
N LYS A 10 14.53 -0.85 -9.66
CA LYS A 10 14.10 0.52 -9.36
C LYS A 10 14.58 0.89 -7.95
N LEU A 11 15.31 1.97 -7.83
CA LEU A 11 15.77 2.52 -6.56
C LEU A 11 15.16 3.91 -6.35
N PRO A 12 14.85 4.31 -5.10
CA PRO A 12 14.47 5.68 -4.79
C PRO A 12 15.59 6.65 -5.16
N GLY A 13 15.25 7.82 -5.72
CA GLY A 13 16.21 8.88 -6.04
C GLY A 13 16.73 9.66 -4.83
N GLY A 14 16.13 9.47 -3.66
CA GLY A 14 16.47 10.13 -2.40
C GLY A 14 16.96 9.16 -1.33
N SER A 15 16.70 9.50 -0.08
CA SER A 15 17.08 8.68 1.08
C SER A 15 16.20 7.44 1.21
N VAL A 16 16.80 6.34 1.61
CA VAL A 16 16.09 5.12 2.01
C VAL A 16 15.99 5.10 3.54
N ILE A 17 14.78 4.90 4.05
CA ILE A 17 14.57 4.74 5.48
C ILE A 17 14.73 3.26 5.81
N SER A 18 15.70 2.94 6.66
CA SER A 18 15.89 1.58 7.19
C SER A 18 15.17 1.46 8.54
N ASP A 19 14.48 0.36 8.76
CA ASP A 19 13.90 0.01 10.07
C ASP A 19 14.90 -0.69 11.00
N GLY A 20 16.15 -0.90 10.53
CA GLY A 20 17.22 -1.55 11.27
C GLY A 20 17.06 -3.06 11.44
N LYS A 21 16.02 -3.66 10.85
CA LYS A 21 15.83 -5.11 10.90
C LYS A 21 16.85 -5.83 10.02
N GLU A 22 17.28 -7.01 10.46
CA GLU A 22 18.06 -7.89 9.61
C GLU A 22 17.21 -8.39 8.43
N ILE A 23 17.84 -8.44 7.25
CA ILE A 23 17.19 -8.98 6.06
C ILE A 23 16.99 -10.49 6.25
N THR A 24 15.77 -10.94 6.19
CA THR A 24 15.43 -12.37 6.14
C THR A 24 16.05 -12.98 4.87
N LYS A 25 16.83 -14.03 5.02
CA LYS A 25 17.46 -14.74 3.89
C LYS A 25 16.54 -15.80 3.27
N ASP A 26 15.44 -16.12 3.92
CA ASP A 26 14.46 -17.07 3.40
C ASP A 26 13.36 -16.30 2.64
N PHE A 27 13.32 -16.51 1.34
CA PHE A 27 12.31 -15.94 0.42
C PHE A 27 11.32 -17.01 -0.06
N GLY A 28 11.18 -18.13 0.66
CA GLY A 28 10.27 -19.22 0.32
C GLY A 28 8.79 -18.82 0.31
N ASP A 29 8.42 -17.92 1.21
CA ASP A 29 7.04 -17.42 1.36
C ASP A 29 6.80 -16.10 0.61
N LEU A 30 7.00 -16.10 -0.69
CA LEU A 30 6.92 -14.91 -1.56
C LEU A 30 5.52 -14.33 -1.44
N ASN A 31 4.56 -14.36 -1.18
CA ASN A 31 3.26 -13.66 -1.13
C ASN A 31 2.69 -13.65 0.30
N LYS A 32 3.54 -13.72 1.31
CA LYS A 32 3.15 -13.48 2.70
C LYS A 32 3.45 -12.03 3.06
N TYR A 33 2.45 -11.36 3.61
CA TYR A 33 2.54 -9.96 4.00
C TYR A 33 2.87 -9.84 5.49
N GLU A 34 3.64 -8.83 5.84
CA GLU A 34 3.92 -8.52 7.24
C GLU A 34 2.88 -7.54 7.79
N VAL A 35 2.14 -7.95 8.82
CA VAL A 35 1.32 -7.04 9.61
C VAL A 35 2.21 -6.37 10.66
N THR A 36 2.54 -5.11 10.43
CA THR A 36 3.46 -4.35 11.30
C THR A 36 2.75 -3.61 12.42
N GLN A 37 1.47 -3.34 12.26
CA GLN A 37 0.57 -2.81 13.27
C GLN A 37 -0.78 -3.50 13.14
N LYS A 38 -1.34 -3.98 14.24
CA LYS A 38 -2.70 -4.52 14.29
C LYS A 38 -3.67 -3.43 14.71
N GLY A 39 -4.81 -3.39 14.06
CA GLY A 39 -5.92 -2.51 14.34
C GLY A 39 -7.23 -3.12 13.87
N SER A 40 -8.21 -2.30 13.60
CA SER A 40 -9.51 -2.71 13.08
C SER A 40 -10.12 -1.63 12.19
N LYS A 41 -11.24 -1.95 11.53
CA LYS A 41 -11.99 -1.07 10.63
C LYS A 41 -11.28 -0.72 9.32
N VAL A 42 -10.03 -0.29 9.36
CA VAL A 42 -9.25 0.11 8.19
C VAL A 42 -7.93 -0.67 8.14
N ALA A 43 -7.65 -1.31 7.01
CA ALA A 43 -6.35 -1.91 6.72
C ALA A 43 -5.63 -1.08 5.66
N VAL A 44 -4.38 -0.71 5.94
CA VAL A 44 -3.51 0.09 5.08
C VAL A 44 -2.39 -0.79 4.54
N ILE A 45 -2.37 -1.03 3.24
CA ILE A 45 -1.32 -1.80 2.56
C ILE A 45 -0.43 -0.82 1.82
N GLY A 46 0.76 -0.55 2.35
CA GLY A 46 1.72 0.39 1.78
C GLY A 46 2.85 -0.31 1.03
N LEU A 47 3.01 0.01 -0.26
CA LEU A 47 3.98 -0.63 -1.13
C LEU A 47 5.29 0.16 -1.22
N GLY A 48 6.42 -0.47 -0.92
CA GLY A 48 7.75 0.12 -1.08
C GLY A 48 7.88 1.43 -0.30
N THR A 49 8.23 2.52 -0.97
CA THR A 49 8.38 3.86 -0.36
C THR A 49 7.09 4.39 0.25
N PHE A 50 5.93 4.00 -0.30
CA PHE A 50 4.61 4.39 0.22
C PHE A 50 4.19 3.64 1.50
N TYR A 51 4.96 2.65 1.95
CA TYR A 51 4.78 2.07 3.28
C TYR A 51 4.98 3.14 4.39
N GLY A 52 5.92 4.07 4.20
CA GLY A 52 6.10 5.21 5.11
C GLY A 52 4.85 6.08 5.19
N LEU A 53 4.28 6.46 4.04
CA LEU A 53 3.03 7.19 3.96
C LEU A 53 1.87 6.40 4.62
N GLY A 54 1.84 5.08 4.44
CA GLY A 54 0.84 4.22 5.08
C GLY A 54 0.84 4.29 6.60
N LYS A 55 2.02 4.38 7.22
CA LYS A 55 2.14 4.61 8.67
C LYS A 55 1.63 5.98 9.08
N GLU A 56 1.96 7.03 8.33
CA GLU A 56 1.48 8.38 8.60
C GLU A 56 -0.06 8.47 8.48
N VAL A 57 -0.65 7.79 7.49
CA VAL A 57 -2.11 7.69 7.33
C VAL A 57 -2.74 6.98 8.53
N ALA A 58 -2.16 5.88 9.00
CA ALA A 58 -2.67 5.16 10.16
C ALA A 58 -2.61 6.01 11.45
N GLU A 59 -1.53 6.77 11.64
CA GLU A 59 -1.40 7.71 12.75
C GLU A 59 -2.45 8.83 12.68
N GLU A 60 -2.71 9.37 11.50
CA GLU A 60 -3.71 10.43 11.31
C GLU A 60 -5.12 9.90 11.49
N LEU A 61 -5.44 8.71 10.96
CA LEU A 61 -6.72 8.02 11.22
C LEU A 61 -6.96 7.82 12.71
N LYS A 62 -5.96 7.41 13.46
CA LYS A 62 -6.08 7.25 14.91
C LYS A 62 -6.44 8.55 15.64
N LYS A 63 -5.88 9.69 15.21
CA LYS A 63 -6.22 11.01 15.78
C LYS A 63 -7.68 11.38 15.54
N VAL A 64 -8.19 11.04 14.35
CA VAL A 64 -9.55 11.41 13.93
C VAL A 64 -10.60 10.44 14.50
N THR A 65 -10.32 9.14 14.48
CA THR A 65 -11.30 8.08 14.82
C THR A 65 -11.14 7.53 16.23
N GLY A 66 -9.95 7.70 16.84
CA GLY A 66 -9.60 7.04 18.11
C GLY A 66 -9.25 5.54 17.96
N THR A 67 -9.30 4.99 16.74
CA THR A 67 -9.08 3.55 16.47
C THR A 67 -7.78 3.34 15.71
N ASP A 68 -7.01 2.33 16.10
CA ASP A 68 -5.82 1.93 15.37
C ASP A 68 -6.20 1.22 14.06
N ALA A 69 -5.63 1.65 12.94
CA ALA A 69 -5.70 0.93 11.68
C ALA A 69 -4.67 -0.21 11.64
N THR A 70 -4.96 -1.27 10.88
CA THR A 70 -3.97 -2.30 10.57
C THR A 70 -3.03 -1.78 9.50
N VAL A 71 -1.70 -1.90 9.71
CA VAL A 71 -0.67 -1.50 8.73
C VAL A 71 0.06 -2.74 8.24
N ILE A 72 0.14 -2.88 6.92
CA ILE A 72 0.64 -4.07 6.24
C ILE A 72 1.74 -3.67 5.26
N ASN A 73 2.87 -4.39 5.32
CA ASN A 73 3.93 -4.33 4.32
C ASN A 73 3.89 -5.60 3.45
N PRO A 74 3.55 -5.51 2.17
CA PRO A 74 3.41 -6.69 1.32
C PRO A 74 4.75 -7.28 0.86
N TYR A 75 5.85 -6.56 0.91
CA TYR A 75 7.19 -6.91 0.39
C TYR A 75 7.20 -7.36 -1.08
N TYR A 76 6.34 -8.31 -1.45
CA TYR A 76 6.24 -8.89 -2.79
C TYR A 76 4.84 -8.71 -3.35
N ILE A 77 4.75 -8.40 -4.63
CA ILE A 77 3.50 -8.10 -5.34
C ILE A 77 3.26 -8.98 -6.56
N THR A 78 4.03 -10.07 -6.69
CA THR A 78 3.82 -11.05 -7.76
C THR A 78 2.48 -11.76 -7.66
N GLY A 79 2.02 -12.01 -6.43
CA GLY A 79 0.70 -12.49 -6.08
C GLY A 79 0.07 -11.67 -4.96
N ILE A 80 -0.83 -12.30 -4.20
CA ILE A 80 -1.49 -11.72 -3.03
C ILE A 80 -1.43 -12.71 -1.86
N ASP A 81 -1.46 -12.22 -0.64
CA ASP A 81 -1.67 -13.04 0.56
C ASP A 81 -3.17 -13.23 0.80
N ALA A 82 -3.76 -14.21 0.08
CA ALA A 82 -5.19 -14.46 0.15
C ALA A 82 -5.67 -14.82 1.57
N GLU A 83 -4.82 -15.48 2.35
CA GLU A 83 -5.14 -15.90 3.72
C GLU A 83 -5.30 -14.69 4.64
N LEU A 84 -4.35 -13.76 4.61
CA LEU A 84 -4.43 -12.51 5.36
C LEU A 84 -5.61 -11.65 4.88
N LEU A 85 -5.80 -11.53 3.56
CA LEU A 85 -6.90 -10.74 3.01
C LEU A 85 -8.29 -11.29 3.41
N GLU A 86 -8.44 -12.62 3.48
CA GLU A 86 -9.66 -13.23 4.04
C GLU A 86 -9.81 -12.93 5.54
N GLU A 87 -8.73 -12.95 6.29
CA GLU A 87 -8.77 -12.66 7.72
C GLU A 87 -9.23 -11.22 7.99
N LEU A 88 -8.83 -10.27 7.18
CA LEU A 88 -9.24 -8.86 7.31
C LEU A 88 -10.76 -8.67 7.21
N LYS A 89 -11.48 -9.52 6.48
CA LYS A 89 -12.95 -9.42 6.38
C LYS A 89 -13.68 -9.58 7.72
N LYS A 90 -13.02 -10.07 8.77
CA LYS A 90 -13.67 -10.33 10.07
C LYS A 90 -13.90 -9.05 10.88
N ASP A 91 -13.04 -8.06 10.72
CA ASP A 91 -13.02 -6.88 11.59
C ASP A 91 -12.62 -5.57 10.88
N HIS A 92 -12.53 -5.60 9.53
CA HIS A 92 -12.26 -4.43 8.70
C HIS A 92 -13.40 -4.19 7.72
N ASP A 93 -13.70 -2.92 7.49
CA ASP A 93 -14.71 -2.45 6.53
C ASP A 93 -14.05 -1.87 5.28
N VAL A 94 -12.83 -1.35 5.42
CA VAL A 94 -12.09 -0.66 4.36
C VAL A 94 -10.67 -1.21 4.25
N VAL A 95 -10.25 -1.51 3.04
CA VAL A 95 -8.84 -1.78 2.69
C VAL A 95 -8.34 -0.70 1.76
N ILE A 96 -7.22 -0.09 2.07
CA ILE A 96 -6.56 0.84 1.16
C ILE A 96 -5.22 0.29 0.67
N THR A 97 -4.88 0.58 -0.57
CA THR A 97 -3.55 0.32 -1.13
C THR A 97 -2.87 1.63 -1.49
N LEU A 98 -1.60 1.73 -1.18
CA LEU A 98 -0.75 2.87 -1.50
C LEU A 98 0.42 2.37 -2.34
N GLU A 99 0.53 2.85 -3.59
CA GLU A 99 1.57 2.41 -4.51
C GLU A 99 2.28 3.57 -5.21
N ASP A 100 3.60 3.49 -5.32
CA ASP A 100 4.44 4.41 -6.09
C ASP A 100 4.43 3.98 -7.56
N GLY A 101 3.31 4.20 -8.22
CA GLY A 101 3.07 3.84 -9.60
C GLY A 101 1.73 4.32 -10.09
N ILE A 102 1.46 4.07 -11.37
CA ILE A 102 0.15 4.32 -11.97
C ILE A 102 -0.85 3.27 -11.50
N LEU A 103 -2.10 3.69 -11.25
CA LEU A 103 -3.16 2.81 -10.79
C LEU A 103 -3.53 1.74 -11.83
N ASP A 104 -3.55 2.09 -13.11
CA ASP A 104 -3.87 1.17 -14.20
C ASP A 104 -2.87 0.00 -14.26
N GLY A 105 -3.35 -1.21 -14.03
CA GLY A 105 -2.52 -2.42 -13.97
C GLY A 105 -1.66 -2.54 -12.71
N GLY A 106 -1.87 -1.68 -11.72
CA GLY A 106 -1.14 -1.63 -10.47
C GLY A 106 -1.47 -2.77 -9.49
N PHE A 107 -0.79 -2.75 -8.36
CA PHE A 107 -1.00 -3.74 -7.31
C PHE A 107 -2.41 -3.63 -6.70
N GLY A 108 -2.91 -2.41 -6.54
CA GLY A 108 -4.24 -2.16 -5.98
C GLY A 108 -5.37 -2.84 -6.74
N GLU A 109 -5.26 -2.99 -8.06
CA GLU A 109 -6.26 -3.71 -8.85
C GLU A 109 -6.36 -5.20 -8.47
N LYS A 110 -5.26 -5.83 -8.07
CA LYS A 110 -5.28 -7.23 -7.60
C LYS A 110 -6.06 -7.37 -6.30
N ILE A 111 -5.89 -6.40 -5.40
CA ILE A 111 -6.60 -6.34 -4.12
C ILE A 111 -8.08 -6.04 -4.35
N ALA A 112 -8.40 -5.07 -5.20
CA ALA A 112 -9.79 -4.75 -5.56
C ALA A 112 -10.50 -5.96 -6.20
N ARG A 113 -9.82 -6.68 -7.10
CA ARG A 113 -10.37 -7.90 -7.70
C ARG A 113 -10.61 -9.00 -6.67
N PHE A 114 -9.74 -9.15 -5.66
CA PHE A 114 -9.91 -10.15 -4.62
C PHE A 114 -11.18 -9.89 -3.79
N TYR A 115 -11.48 -8.63 -3.49
CA TYR A 115 -12.65 -8.25 -2.70
C TYR A 115 -13.91 -7.96 -3.54
N GLY A 116 -13.85 -8.12 -4.87
CA GLY A 116 -14.91 -7.69 -5.79
C GLY A 116 -16.29 -8.33 -5.58
N ASP A 117 -16.36 -9.47 -4.91
CA ASP A 117 -17.60 -10.18 -4.55
C ASP A 117 -17.94 -10.08 -3.04
N SER A 118 -17.29 -9.17 -2.32
CA SER A 118 -17.50 -8.96 -0.88
C SER A 118 -17.97 -7.54 -0.57
N ASP A 119 -18.42 -7.33 0.67
CA ASP A 119 -18.81 -5.99 1.17
C ASP A 119 -17.61 -5.10 1.52
N MET A 120 -16.39 -5.63 1.44
CA MET A 120 -15.16 -4.89 1.74
C MET A 120 -14.99 -3.71 0.77
N LYS A 121 -14.88 -2.52 1.29
CA LYS A 121 -14.55 -1.34 0.50
C LYS A 121 -13.06 -1.29 0.20
N VAL A 122 -12.70 -1.18 -1.08
CA VAL A 122 -11.29 -1.05 -1.50
C VAL A 122 -11.06 0.32 -2.11
N LEU A 123 -10.06 1.04 -1.61
CA LEU A 123 -9.60 2.33 -2.15
C LEU A 123 -8.14 2.19 -2.57
N ASN A 124 -7.87 2.46 -3.84
CA ASN A 124 -6.52 2.40 -4.38
C ASN A 124 -5.97 3.81 -4.58
N PHE A 125 -4.81 4.07 -3.99
CA PHE A 125 -4.10 5.34 -4.08
C PHE A 125 -2.79 5.15 -4.83
N GLY A 126 -2.61 5.90 -5.89
CA GLY A 126 -1.46 5.89 -6.77
C GLY A 126 -1.58 7.01 -7.81
N LEU A 127 -0.66 7.05 -8.75
CA LEU A 127 -0.63 8.09 -9.76
C LEU A 127 -1.63 7.81 -10.88
N LYS A 128 -2.17 8.87 -11.47
CA LYS A 128 -2.89 8.79 -12.74
C LYS A 128 -1.93 8.39 -13.86
N LYS A 129 -2.47 7.78 -14.91
CA LYS A 129 -1.69 7.41 -16.11
C LYS A 129 -1.43 8.64 -16.98
N GLU A 130 -0.44 9.42 -16.58
CA GLU A 130 -0.04 10.64 -17.26
C GLU A 130 1.48 10.65 -17.47
N PHE A 131 1.94 11.34 -18.51
CA PHE A 131 3.36 11.57 -18.71
C PHE A 131 3.79 12.83 -17.96
N LEU A 132 4.55 12.65 -16.87
CA LEU A 132 5.03 13.73 -16.03
C LEU A 132 6.38 14.23 -16.58
N ASP A 133 6.44 15.49 -17.01
CA ASP A 133 7.68 16.17 -17.40
C ASP A 133 7.89 17.41 -16.54
N ARG A 134 9.07 17.53 -15.91
CA ARG A 134 9.47 18.71 -15.09
C ARG A 134 8.46 19.07 -14.00
N TYR A 135 8.12 18.13 -13.17
CA TYR A 135 7.12 18.27 -12.12
C TYR A 135 7.74 18.57 -10.75
N ASP A 136 6.97 19.24 -9.90
CA ASP A 136 7.21 19.27 -8.45
C ASP A 136 6.55 18.04 -7.81
N VAL A 137 7.32 17.27 -7.03
CA VAL A 137 6.83 16.03 -6.43
C VAL A 137 5.68 16.28 -5.45
N ALA A 138 5.75 17.36 -4.66
CA ALA A 138 4.72 17.67 -3.67
C ALA A 138 3.40 18.06 -4.35
N GLU A 139 3.47 18.80 -5.45
CA GLU A 139 2.28 19.16 -6.25
C GLU A 139 1.65 17.90 -6.86
N VAL A 140 2.45 17.02 -7.48
CA VAL A 140 1.94 15.75 -8.07
C VAL A 140 1.27 14.88 -7.01
N LEU A 141 1.88 14.72 -5.83
CA LEU A 141 1.26 13.94 -4.75
C LEU A 141 -0.07 14.54 -4.32
N LYS A 142 -0.15 15.86 -4.18
CA LYS A 142 -1.37 16.56 -3.80
C LYS A 142 -2.48 16.44 -4.87
N GLU A 143 -2.14 16.58 -6.15
CA GLU A 143 -3.07 16.45 -7.27
C GLU A 143 -3.63 15.02 -7.43
N ASN A 144 -2.87 14.02 -6.99
CA ASN A 144 -3.27 12.61 -7.02
C ASN A 144 -3.86 12.12 -5.68
N HIS A 145 -4.20 13.01 -4.74
CA HIS A 145 -4.73 12.65 -3.42
C HIS A 145 -3.78 11.71 -2.63
N LEU A 146 -2.48 11.94 -2.73
CA LEU A 146 -1.44 11.13 -2.10
C LEU A 146 -0.81 11.84 -0.88
N THR A 147 -1.51 12.77 -0.25
CA THR A 147 -1.16 13.27 1.08
C THR A 147 -1.96 12.53 2.15
N LYS A 148 -1.39 12.36 3.34
CA LYS A 148 -2.07 11.64 4.43
C LYS A 148 -3.42 12.25 4.80
N GLU A 149 -3.53 13.57 4.75
CA GLU A 149 -4.76 14.30 5.07
C GLU A 149 -5.86 13.98 4.05
N GLN A 150 -5.54 14.04 2.75
CA GLN A 150 -6.48 13.73 1.68
C GLN A 150 -6.91 12.26 1.69
N ILE A 151 -5.96 11.34 1.94
CA ILE A 151 -6.25 9.91 2.04
C ILE A 151 -7.20 9.64 3.21
N VAL A 152 -6.94 10.25 4.38
CA VAL A 152 -7.84 10.12 5.54
C VAL A 152 -9.22 10.69 5.23
N GLU A 153 -9.31 11.87 4.59
CA GLU A 153 -10.57 12.45 4.18
C GLU A 153 -11.37 11.51 3.25
N ASP A 154 -10.69 10.84 2.32
CA ASP A 154 -11.32 9.89 1.41
C ASP A 154 -11.79 8.62 2.14
N ILE A 155 -11.02 8.11 3.09
CA ILE A 155 -11.39 6.95 3.92
C ILE A 155 -12.63 7.27 4.78
N MET A 156 -12.67 8.46 5.40
CA MET A 156 -13.76 8.89 6.29
C MET A 156 -15.13 8.93 5.62
N LYS A 157 -15.22 8.86 4.30
CA LYS A 157 -16.49 8.77 3.56
C LYS A 157 -17.13 7.37 3.65
N PHE A 158 -16.38 6.37 4.14
CA PHE A 158 -16.77 4.95 4.11
C PHE A 158 -16.77 4.26 5.49
N ILE A 159 -16.41 4.99 6.55
CA ILE A 159 -16.41 4.48 7.95
C ILE A 159 -17.28 5.33 8.87
#